data_19791e355e12ffef0c17c8c6b41a5df3
#
_entry.id   19791e355e12ffef0c17c8c6b41a5df3
#
_cell.length_a   1.000
_cell.length_b   1.000
_cell.length_c   1.000
_cell.angle_alpha   90.00
_cell.angle_beta   90.00
_cell.angle_gamma   90.00
#
_symmetry.space_group_name_H-M   'P 1'
#
loop_
_entity.id
_entity.type
_entity.pdbx_description
1 polymer ?
#
loop_
_entity_poly.entity_id
_entity_poly.type
_entity_poly.pdbx_seq_one_letter_code
_entity_poly.pdbx_strand_id
1 'polypeptide(L)'
;MAKKLVIVLSVFVGLVSICISGCESPEQEVKKLIQALQHKNSQVRHAAAGELGKIGENAIDAVPALIQALQDESRDVRTSVAGALGSIGESAIDASPALIKTLQNPEVRWHAAEALTKIGIGAVPVLIQALQDPEVRQYATGVLARIGEDAIDAVPALIQISQDPEEIVRGAAASAFGSIGKDAVDAIPALIQLLQDQVANVRSNAAEALAKIGIGAVPSLVQLLQDEVAHVCASAVWTLAKIGKDAVPALVQALQDPDIGVRSNAAGVLGQIGKGAVDAVPALTLALQDLAPEVRQYTAGALGEIRSGAAVPALIQALQDPDTGVRYFVAVALKSIGTPEALNAVKKHEELQQ
;
A
#
# COMPACT_ATOMS: atom_id res chain seq x y z
N MET A 1 -37.84 -33.98 0.03
CA MET A 1 -37.95 -32.81 0.95
C MET A 1 -38.02 -33.21 2.45
N ALA A 2 -38.74 -34.21 2.83
CA ALA A 2 -38.90 -34.62 4.26
C ALA A 2 -37.57 -35.03 4.95
N LYS A 3 -36.66 -35.74 4.30
CA LYS A 3 -35.33 -36.11 4.89
C LYS A 3 -34.41 -34.94 5.23
N LYS A 4 -34.43 -33.85 4.42
CA LYS A 4 -33.67 -32.63 4.73
C LYS A 4 -34.25 -31.86 5.90
N LEU A 5 -35.59 -31.88 6.06
CA LEU A 5 -36.26 -31.19 7.15
C LEU A 5 -36.02 -31.90 8.48
N VAL A 6 -35.96 -33.24 8.51
CA VAL A 6 -35.68 -34.03 9.72
C VAL A 6 -34.23 -33.85 10.18
N ILE A 7 -33.27 -33.72 9.27
CA ILE A 7 -31.86 -33.49 9.61
C ILE A 7 -31.67 -32.08 10.17
N VAL A 8 -32.32 -31.06 9.60
CA VAL A 8 -32.30 -29.69 10.14
C VAL A 8 -32.96 -29.63 11.52
N LEU A 9 -34.06 -30.35 11.72
CA LEU A 9 -34.74 -30.39 13.02
C LEU A 9 -33.90 -31.13 14.07
N SER A 10 -33.19 -32.21 13.73
CA SER A 10 -32.34 -32.95 14.68
C SER A 10 -31.06 -32.18 15.05
N VAL A 11 -30.52 -31.37 14.13
CA VAL A 11 -29.41 -30.44 14.42
C VAL A 11 -29.89 -29.29 15.29
N PHE A 12 -31.09 -28.77 15.02
CA PHE A 12 -31.69 -27.70 15.83
C PHE A 12 -32.08 -28.23 17.26
N VAL A 13 -32.56 -29.43 17.38
CA VAL A 13 -32.87 -30.05 18.68
C VAL A 13 -31.59 -30.37 19.46
N GLY A 14 -30.49 -30.77 18.78
CA GLY A 14 -29.18 -30.95 19.41
C GLY A 14 -28.58 -29.63 19.92
N LEU A 15 -28.69 -28.55 19.14
CA LEU A 15 -28.22 -27.20 19.51
C LEU A 15 -29.13 -26.53 20.54
N VAL A 16 -30.44 -26.69 20.45
CA VAL A 16 -31.43 -26.16 21.42
C VAL A 16 -31.31 -26.86 22.77
N SER A 17 -30.90 -28.16 22.85
CA SER A 17 -30.56 -28.80 24.11
C SER A 17 -29.35 -28.21 24.81
N ILE A 18 -28.44 -27.59 24.09
CA ILE A 18 -27.28 -26.85 24.63
C ILE A 18 -27.71 -25.49 25.21
N CYS A 19 -28.77 -24.88 24.67
CA CYS A 19 -29.22 -23.54 25.07
C CYS A 19 -30.29 -23.51 26.19
N ILE A 20 -30.81 -24.64 26.66
CA ILE A 20 -31.93 -24.69 27.65
C ILE A 20 -31.46 -24.97 29.08
N SER A 21 -30.16 -25.20 29.32
CA SER A 21 -29.64 -25.36 30.68
C SER A 21 -29.21 -24.00 31.22
N GLY A 22 -30.01 -23.43 32.11
CA GLY A 22 -29.70 -22.13 32.72
C GLY A 22 -28.34 -22.12 33.42
N CYS A 23 -27.57 -21.02 33.24
CA CYS A 23 -26.31 -20.68 33.91
C CYS A 23 -25.17 -21.70 33.74
N GLU A 24 -24.86 -22.11 32.50
CA GLU A 24 -23.56 -22.71 32.22
C GLU A 24 -22.49 -21.62 32.21
N SER A 25 -21.32 -21.90 32.80
CA SER A 25 -20.20 -20.95 32.67
C SER A 25 -19.69 -20.96 31.22
N PRO A 26 -19.16 -19.84 30.70
CA PRO A 26 -18.58 -19.79 29.36
C PRO A 26 -17.54 -20.89 29.10
N GLU A 27 -16.79 -21.29 30.12
CA GLU A 27 -15.80 -22.37 30.06
C GLU A 27 -16.43 -23.74 29.81
N GLN A 28 -17.63 -24.01 30.40
CA GLN A 28 -18.35 -25.24 30.18
C GLN A 28 -18.91 -25.34 28.78
N GLU A 29 -19.38 -24.21 28.22
CA GLU A 29 -19.84 -24.12 26.84
C GLU A 29 -18.66 -24.39 25.85
N VAL A 30 -17.49 -23.77 26.04
CA VAL A 30 -16.31 -24.05 25.24
C VAL A 30 -15.91 -25.51 25.26
N LYS A 31 -15.90 -26.15 26.43
CA LYS A 31 -15.59 -27.60 26.58
C LYS A 31 -16.56 -28.48 25.78
N LYS A 32 -17.87 -28.18 25.80
CA LYS A 32 -18.87 -28.92 25.01
C LYS A 32 -18.66 -28.76 23.52
N LEU A 33 -18.34 -27.53 23.09
CA LEU A 33 -18.05 -27.23 21.68
C LEU A 33 -16.76 -27.93 21.19
N ILE A 34 -15.74 -28.03 22.04
CA ILE A 34 -14.52 -28.81 21.75
C ILE A 34 -14.85 -30.28 21.50
N GLN A 35 -15.74 -30.90 22.34
CA GLN A 35 -16.18 -32.25 22.09
C GLN A 35 -17.00 -32.38 20.81
N ALA A 36 -17.82 -31.39 20.49
CA ALA A 36 -18.66 -31.38 19.29
C ALA A 36 -17.80 -31.26 17.99
N LEU A 37 -16.60 -30.70 18.04
CA LEU A 37 -15.64 -30.70 16.91
C LEU A 37 -15.19 -32.11 16.49
N GLN A 38 -15.36 -33.12 17.35
CA GLN A 38 -15.04 -34.52 17.06
C GLN A 38 -16.25 -35.36 16.64
N HIS A 39 -17.41 -34.74 16.46
CA HIS A 39 -18.64 -35.46 16.14
C HIS A 39 -18.59 -36.06 14.73
N LYS A 40 -19.18 -37.25 14.55
CA LYS A 40 -19.23 -37.97 13.25
C LYS A 40 -19.93 -37.19 12.12
N ASN A 41 -20.89 -36.33 12.46
CA ASN A 41 -21.62 -35.51 11.51
C ASN A 41 -20.88 -34.19 11.29
N SER A 42 -20.47 -33.90 10.05
CA SER A 42 -19.76 -32.69 9.68
C SER A 42 -20.55 -31.39 9.91
N GLN A 43 -21.88 -31.44 9.87
CA GLN A 43 -22.71 -30.27 10.17
C GLN A 43 -22.63 -29.89 11.66
N VAL A 44 -22.49 -30.86 12.56
CA VAL A 44 -22.27 -30.59 13.97
C VAL A 44 -20.89 -30.00 14.22
N ARG A 45 -19.84 -30.54 13.56
CA ARG A 45 -18.48 -30.01 13.65
C ARG A 45 -18.41 -28.58 13.10
N HIS A 46 -19.05 -28.31 11.95
CA HIS A 46 -19.16 -26.99 11.35
C HIS A 46 -19.84 -25.99 12.30
N ALA A 47 -20.98 -26.35 12.86
CA ALA A 47 -21.72 -25.51 13.81
C ALA A 47 -20.89 -25.23 15.08
N ALA A 48 -20.21 -26.25 15.63
CA ALA A 48 -19.35 -26.09 16.79
C ALA A 48 -18.20 -25.11 16.52
N ALA A 49 -17.53 -25.20 15.36
CA ALA A 49 -16.50 -24.26 14.95
C ALA A 49 -17.06 -22.83 14.83
N GLY A 50 -18.27 -22.68 14.25
CA GLY A 50 -18.93 -21.39 14.11
C GLY A 50 -19.27 -20.76 15.47
N GLU A 51 -19.76 -21.53 16.43
CA GLU A 51 -20.06 -21.03 17.79
C GLU A 51 -18.76 -20.64 18.54
N LEU A 52 -17.70 -21.46 18.44
CA LEU A 52 -16.38 -21.07 18.98
C LEU A 52 -15.87 -19.75 18.41
N GLY A 53 -16.08 -19.53 17.10
CA GLY A 53 -15.76 -18.27 16.47
C GLY A 53 -16.58 -17.07 16.97
N LYS A 54 -17.84 -17.28 17.37
CA LYS A 54 -18.67 -16.23 17.98
C LYS A 54 -18.24 -15.89 19.40
N ILE A 55 -17.75 -16.90 20.15
CA ILE A 55 -17.18 -16.71 21.49
C ILE A 55 -15.89 -15.88 21.39
N GLY A 56 -15.13 -16.00 20.28
CA GLY A 56 -13.93 -15.22 20.03
C GLY A 56 -12.81 -15.51 21.03
N GLU A 57 -12.14 -14.47 21.52
CA GLU A 57 -10.97 -14.57 22.40
C GLU A 57 -11.18 -15.48 23.62
N ASN A 58 -12.39 -15.56 24.15
CA ASN A 58 -12.71 -16.41 25.29
C ASN A 58 -12.72 -17.92 24.94
N ALA A 59 -12.59 -18.28 23.66
CA ALA A 59 -12.49 -19.68 23.22
C ALA A 59 -11.03 -20.15 23.07
N ILE A 60 -10.05 -19.52 23.71
CA ILE A 60 -8.63 -19.85 23.62
C ILE A 60 -8.35 -21.33 23.91
N ASP A 61 -9.05 -21.95 24.86
CA ASP A 61 -8.92 -23.36 25.21
C ASP A 61 -9.28 -24.29 24.04
N ALA A 62 -10.00 -23.80 23.02
CA ALA A 62 -10.37 -24.57 21.84
C ALA A 62 -9.28 -24.57 20.77
N VAL A 63 -8.27 -23.71 20.86
CA VAL A 63 -7.23 -23.56 19.82
C VAL A 63 -6.58 -24.91 19.44
N PRO A 64 -6.16 -25.78 20.38
CA PRO A 64 -5.56 -27.08 20.01
C PRO A 64 -6.52 -27.98 19.22
N ALA A 65 -7.80 -27.99 19.57
CA ALA A 65 -8.81 -28.80 18.88
C ALA A 65 -9.15 -28.21 17.49
N LEU A 66 -9.20 -26.88 17.37
CA LEU A 66 -9.38 -26.19 16.10
C LEU A 66 -8.17 -26.43 15.15
N ILE A 67 -6.94 -26.46 15.66
CA ILE A 67 -5.75 -26.81 14.87
C ILE A 67 -5.90 -28.20 14.23
N GLN A 68 -6.35 -29.19 14.99
CA GLN A 68 -6.61 -30.54 14.45
C GLN A 68 -7.71 -30.52 13.39
N ALA A 69 -8.80 -29.78 13.62
CA ALA A 69 -9.94 -29.69 12.74
C ALA A 69 -9.67 -28.87 11.43
N LEU A 70 -8.52 -28.18 11.29
CA LEU A 70 -8.08 -27.62 10.00
C LEU A 70 -7.84 -28.70 8.94
N GLN A 71 -7.67 -29.96 9.33
CA GLN A 71 -7.49 -31.12 8.45
C GLN A 71 -8.79 -31.93 8.26
N ASP A 72 -9.95 -31.40 8.68
CA ASP A 72 -11.24 -32.08 8.53
C ASP A 72 -11.52 -32.46 7.07
N GLU A 73 -12.16 -33.61 6.86
CA GLU A 73 -12.60 -34.07 5.53
C GLU A 73 -13.59 -33.08 4.85
N SER A 74 -14.42 -32.40 5.63
CA SER A 74 -15.42 -31.46 5.14
C SER A 74 -14.79 -30.08 4.95
N ARG A 75 -14.92 -29.54 3.72
CA ARG A 75 -14.53 -28.16 3.41
C ARG A 75 -15.20 -27.14 4.35
N ASP A 76 -16.49 -27.30 4.60
CA ASP A 76 -17.27 -26.35 5.41
C ASP A 76 -16.74 -26.30 6.85
N VAL A 77 -16.30 -27.46 7.39
CA VAL A 77 -15.66 -27.51 8.70
C VAL A 77 -14.33 -26.78 8.68
N ARG A 78 -13.44 -27.09 7.71
CA ARG A 78 -12.14 -26.42 7.58
C ARG A 78 -12.29 -24.89 7.48
N THR A 79 -13.27 -24.42 6.71
CA THR A 79 -13.55 -22.99 6.52
C THR A 79 -13.99 -22.33 7.83
N SER A 80 -14.92 -22.95 8.55
CA SER A 80 -15.41 -22.42 9.83
C SER A 80 -14.33 -22.45 10.91
N VAL A 81 -13.50 -23.49 10.92
CA VAL A 81 -12.37 -23.62 11.83
C VAL A 81 -11.33 -22.50 11.60
N ALA A 82 -10.95 -22.24 10.34
CA ALA A 82 -10.07 -21.13 10.03
C ALA A 82 -10.68 -19.79 10.45
N GLY A 83 -11.99 -19.59 10.20
CA GLY A 83 -12.72 -18.41 10.66
C GLY A 83 -12.75 -18.27 12.18
N ALA A 84 -12.95 -19.37 12.91
CA ALA A 84 -12.93 -19.39 14.36
C ALA A 84 -11.55 -19.01 14.94
N LEU A 85 -10.48 -19.58 14.39
CA LEU A 85 -9.12 -19.22 14.79
C LEU A 85 -8.84 -17.72 14.53
N GLY A 86 -9.30 -17.18 13.41
CA GLY A 86 -9.21 -15.75 13.13
C GLY A 86 -10.08 -14.89 14.05
N SER A 87 -11.20 -15.40 14.58
CA SER A 87 -12.04 -14.67 15.54
C SER A 87 -11.48 -14.72 16.97
N ILE A 88 -10.73 -15.77 17.31
CA ILE A 88 -9.95 -15.85 18.56
C ILE A 88 -8.78 -14.84 18.48
N GLY A 89 -8.28 -14.53 17.26
CA GLY A 89 -7.29 -13.48 17.05
C GLY A 89 -5.92 -13.79 17.62
N GLU A 90 -5.28 -12.80 18.24
CA GLU A 90 -3.90 -12.89 18.76
C GLU A 90 -3.68 -14.08 19.69
N SER A 91 -4.70 -14.48 20.47
CA SER A 91 -4.64 -15.63 21.37
C SER A 91 -4.52 -16.98 20.64
N ALA A 92 -4.77 -17.02 19.32
CA ALA A 92 -4.61 -18.22 18.49
C ALA A 92 -3.23 -18.31 17.81
N ILE A 93 -2.21 -17.66 18.33
CA ILE A 93 -0.85 -17.64 17.74
C ILE A 93 -0.30 -19.05 17.46
N ASP A 94 -0.57 -20.02 18.31
CA ASP A 94 -0.14 -21.41 18.17
C ASP A 94 -0.73 -22.10 16.92
N ALA A 95 -1.81 -21.56 16.35
CA ALA A 95 -2.39 -22.06 15.11
C ALA A 95 -1.64 -21.57 13.84
N SER A 96 -0.76 -20.59 13.94
CA SER A 96 -0.10 -19.96 12.79
C SER A 96 0.64 -20.95 11.89
N PRO A 97 1.43 -21.95 12.40
CA PRO A 97 2.09 -22.93 11.52
C PRO A 97 1.09 -23.81 10.75
N ALA A 98 -0.02 -24.21 11.38
CA ALA A 98 -1.06 -25.02 10.73
C ALA A 98 -1.85 -24.20 9.70
N LEU A 99 -2.13 -22.94 9.98
CA LEU A 99 -2.77 -22.02 9.04
C LEU A 99 -1.88 -21.76 7.82
N ILE A 100 -0.56 -21.60 7.98
CA ILE A 100 0.38 -21.47 6.85
C ILE A 100 0.33 -22.70 5.95
N LYS A 101 0.36 -23.90 6.52
CA LYS A 101 0.18 -25.13 5.73
C LYS A 101 -1.16 -25.15 4.98
N THR A 102 -2.20 -24.61 5.59
CA THR A 102 -3.54 -24.51 4.99
C THR A 102 -3.57 -23.55 3.80
N LEU A 103 -2.62 -22.61 3.65
CA LEU A 103 -2.51 -21.73 2.48
C LEU A 103 -2.29 -22.48 1.17
N GLN A 104 -1.75 -23.70 1.21
CA GLN A 104 -1.61 -24.56 0.02
C GLN A 104 -2.96 -25.04 -0.51
N ASN A 105 -4.00 -25.10 0.34
CA ASN A 105 -5.32 -25.58 -0.04
C ASN A 105 -6.19 -24.47 -0.65
N PRO A 106 -6.49 -24.50 -1.98
CA PRO A 106 -7.25 -23.44 -2.65
C PRO A 106 -8.65 -23.21 -2.06
N GLU A 107 -9.27 -24.24 -1.48
CA GLU A 107 -10.63 -24.16 -0.97
C GLU A 107 -10.76 -23.35 0.33
N VAL A 108 -9.69 -23.30 1.13
CA VAL A 108 -9.68 -22.71 2.47
C VAL A 108 -8.66 -21.58 2.61
N ARG A 109 -7.76 -21.46 1.64
CA ARG A 109 -6.64 -20.49 1.60
C ARG A 109 -7.03 -19.10 2.04
N TRP A 110 -8.13 -18.57 1.51
CA TRP A 110 -8.59 -17.23 1.86
C TRP A 110 -8.87 -17.08 3.36
N HIS A 111 -9.56 -18.06 3.95
CA HIS A 111 -9.89 -18.03 5.37
C HIS A 111 -8.65 -18.21 6.26
N ALA A 112 -7.69 -19.03 5.82
CA ALA A 112 -6.43 -19.19 6.52
C ALA A 112 -5.61 -17.87 6.49
N ALA A 113 -5.55 -17.19 5.33
CA ALA A 113 -4.90 -15.91 5.20
C ALA A 113 -5.58 -14.82 6.05
N GLU A 114 -6.91 -14.82 6.10
CA GLU A 114 -7.66 -13.91 6.96
C GLU A 114 -7.39 -14.18 8.45
N ALA A 115 -7.36 -15.46 8.86
CA ALA A 115 -7.04 -15.84 10.23
C ALA A 115 -5.64 -15.38 10.63
N LEU A 116 -4.63 -15.63 9.80
CA LEU A 116 -3.26 -15.16 10.04
C LEU A 116 -3.17 -13.64 10.14
N THR A 117 -3.94 -12.92 9.31
CA THR A 117 -4.00 -11.45 9.39
C THR A 117 -4.59 -10.97 10.73
N LYS A 118 -5.62 -11.66 11.24
CA LYS A 118 -6.25 -11.33 12.54
C LYS A 118 -5.40 -11.74 13.73
N ILE A 119 -4.57 -12.79 13.61
CA ILE A 119 -3.53 -13.13 14.59
C ILE A 119 -2.47 -12.01 14.64
N GLY A 120 -2.23 -11.32 13.52
CA GLY A 120 -1.41 -10.12 13.48
C GLY A 120 0.06 -10.38 13.71
N ILE A 121 0.68 -9.51 14.52
CA ILE A 121 2.13 -9.50 14.79
C ILE A 121 2.65 -10.85 15.26
N GLY A 122 1.86 -11.62 16.01
CA GLY A 122 2.23 -12.95 16.48
C GLY A 122 2.49 -13.96 15.36
N ALA A 123 1.88 -13.79 14.18
CA ALA A 123 2.10 -14.66 13.03
C ALA A 123 3.35 -14.26 12.20
N VAL A 124 3.92 -13.06 12.39
CA VAL A 124 5.02 -12.55 11.58
C VAL A 124 6.25 -13.48 11.55
N PRO A 125 6.75 -14.03 12.68
CA PRO A 125 7.92 -14.90 12.65
C PRO A 125 7.74 -16.15 11.77
N VAL A 126 6.59 -16.79 11.83
CA VAL A 126 6.31 -17.99 11.02
C VAL A 126 5.98 -17.64 9.56
N LEU A 127 5.42 -16.45 9.30
CA LEU A 127 5.25 -15.93 7.95
C LEU A 127 6.60 -15.65 7.28
N ILE A 128 7.57 -15.09 8.00
CA ILE A 128 8.95 -14.89 7.53
C ILE A 128 9.57 -16.22 7.10
N GLN A 129 9.41 -17.28 7.91
CA GLN A 129 9.89 -18.62 7.54
C GLN A 129 9.18 -19.14 6.28
N ALA A 130 7.88 -18.91 6.16
CA ALA A 130 7.07 -19.33 5.01
C ALA A 130 7.47 -18.64 3.69
N LEU A 131 8.14 -17.50 3.73
CA LEU A 131 8.68 -16.84 2.52
C LEU A 131 9.75 -17.69 1.81
N GLN A 132 10.38 -18.65 2.50
CA GLN A 132 11.37 -19.57 1.91
C GLN A 132 10.72 -20.73 1.15
N ASP A 133 9.41 -20.98 1.34
CA ASP A 133 8.68 -22.06 0.68
C ASP A 133 7.98 -21.53 -0.59
N PRO A 134 8.41 -22.03 -1.79
CA PRO A 134 7.83 -21.61 -3.06
C PRO A 134 6.30 -21.80 -3.17
N GLU A 135 5.74 -22.81 -2.49
CA GLU A 135 4.31 -23.12 -2.57
C GLU A 135 3.42 -22.14 -1.82
N VAL A 136 3.96 -21.47 -0.79
CA VAL A 136 3.16 -20.57 0.08
C VAL A 136 3.69 -19.14 0.11
N ARG A 137 4.92 -18.85 -0.38
CA ARG A 137 5.54 -17.53 -0.25
C ARG A 137 4.68 -16.39 -0.77
N GLN A 138 4.01 -16.55 -1.91
CA GLN A 138 3.13 -15.52 -2.45
C GLN A 138 1.97 -15.17 -1.51
N TYR A 139 1.42 -16.17 -0.83
CA TYR A 139 0.31 -16.00 0.12
C TYR A 139 0.81 -15.42 1.45
N ALA A 140 1.96 -15.90 1.93
CA ALA A 140 2.61 -15.38 3.12
C ALA A 140 2.95 -13.90 2.95
N THR A 141 3.50 -13.51 1.79
CA THR A 141 3.76 -12.11 1.45
C THR A 141 2.49 -11.28 1.44
N GLY A 142 1.40 -11.81 0.86
CA GLY A 142 0.10 -11.15 0.88
C GLY A 142 -0.49 -10.97 2.28
N VAL A 143 -0.25 -11.91 3.19
CA VAL A 143 -0.65 -11.79 4.60
C VAL A 143 0.18 -10.72 5.31
N LEU A 144 1.51 -10.70 5.12
CA LEU A 144 2.39 -9.66 5.67
C LEU A 144 1.96 -8.26 5.21
N ALA A 145 1.61 -8.12 3.92
CA ALA A 145 1.07 -6.88 3.39
C ALA A 145 -0.24 -6.44 4.07
N ARG A 146 -1.08 -7.37 4.50
CA ARG A 146 -2.34 -7.09 5.21
C ARG A 146 -2.16 -6.82 6.70
N ILE A 147 -1.13 -7.40 7.31
CA ILE A 147 -0.72 -7.07 8.69
C ILE A 147 -0.23 -5.63 8.75
N GLY A 148 0.48 -5.17 7.70
CA GLY A 148 0.88 -3.77 7.59
C GLY A 148 2.04 -3.39 8.52
N GLU A 149 1.90 -2.28 9.24
CA GLU A 149 2.95 -1.68 10.08
C GLU A 149 3.57 -2.68 11.08
N ASP A 150 2.75 -3.59 11.64
CA ASP A 150 3.21 -4.61 12.58
C ASP A 150 4.11 -5.69 11.95
N ALA A 151 4.23 -5.72 10.61
CA ALA A 151 5.12 -6.65 9.91
C ALA A 151 6.53 -6.09 9.66
N ILE A 152 6.97 -5.08 10.41
CA ILE A 152 8.30 -4.43 10.22
C ILE A 152 9.45 -5.42 10.28
N ASP A 153 9.40 -6.42 11.13
CA ASP A 153 10.44 -7.46 11.27
C ASP A 153 10.60 -8.32 10.01
N ALA A 154 9.61 -8.31 9.11
CA ALA A 154 9.68 -9.02 7.83
C ALA A 154 10.45 -8.26 6.75
N VAL A 155 10.81 -6.98 6.93
CA VAL A 155 11.48 -6.17 5.91
C VAL A 155 12.73 -6.83 5.34
N PRO A 156 13.68 -7.39 6.14
CA PRO A 156 14.85 -8.05 5.58
C PRO A 156 14.53 -9.27 4.69
N ALA A 157 13.54 -10.07 5.07
CA ALA A 157 13.11 -11.23 4.30
C ALA A 157 12.33 -10.81 3.03
N LEU A 158 11.52 -9.77 3.13
CA LEU A 158 10.81 -9.18 1.98
C LEU A 158 11.79 -8.59 0.96
N ILE A 159 12.91 -7.99 1.38
CA ILE A 159 13.98 -7.52 0.48
C ILE A 159 14.55 -8.71 -0.32
N GLN A 160 14.78 -9.86 0.29
CA GLN A 160 15.27 -11.04 -0.43
C GLN A 160 14.29 -11.50 -1.51
N ILE A 161 12.99 -11.60 -1.20
CA ILE A 161 11.98 -12.06 -2.16
C ILE A 161 11.54 -10.97 -3.15
N SER A 162 11.94 -9.73 -2.97
CA SER A 162 11.70 -8.67 -3.96
C SER A 162 12.41 -8.94 -5.30
N GLN A 163 13.35 -9.89 -5.34
CA GLN A 163 14.04 -10.36 -6.55
C GLN A 163 13.56 -11.74 -7.03
N ASP A 164 12.41 -12.19 -6.54
CA ASP A 164 11.86 -13.50 -6.91
C ASP A 164 11.58 -13.59 -8.42
N PRO A 165 11.80 -14.74 -9.08
CA PRO A 165 11.47 -14.91 -10.48
C PRO A 165 9.98 -14.67 -10.78
N GLU A 166 9.08 -14.96 -9.84
CA GLU A 166 7.65 -14.77 -10.01
C GLU A 166 7.25 -13.30 -9.79
N GLU A 167 6.65 -12.67 -10.80
CA GLU A 167 6.18 -11.28 -10.76
C GLU A 167 5.17 -11.01 -9.63
N ILE A 168 4.33 -12.02 -9.33
CA ILE A 168 3.31 -11.93 -8.27
C ILE A 168 3.99 -11.74 -6.91
N VAL A 169 5.09 -12.46 -6.67
CA VAL A 169 5.86 -12.38 -5.41
C VAL A 169 6.56 -11.02 -5.31
N ARG A 170 7.21 -10.55 -6.38
CA ARG A 170 7.85 -9.23 -6.40
C ARG A 170 6.86 -8.11 -6.17
N GLY A 171 5.70 -8.16 -6.84
CA GLY A 171 4.63 -7.19 -6.68
C GLY A 171 4.02 -7.20 -5.27
N ALA A 172 3.87 -8.39 -4.67
CA ALA A 172 3.39 -8.54 -3.30
C ALA A 172 4.40 -8.00 -2.28
N ALA A 173 5.72 -8.24 -2.50
CA ALA A 173 6.77 -7.68 -1.65
C ALA A 173 6.76 -6.14 -1.68
N ALA A 174 6.65 -5.54 -2.87
CA ALA A 174 6.50 -4.10 -3.01
C ALA A 174 5.27 -3.57 -2.26
N SER A 175 4.13 -4.26 -2.37
CA SER A 175 2.90 -3.89 -1.65
C SER A 175 3.07 -4.01 -0.14
N ALA A 176 3.79 -5.04 0.35
CA ALA A 176 4.07 -5.23 1.76
C ALA A 176 4.91 -4.07 2.33
N PHE A 177 5.97 -3.65 1.64
CA PHE A 177 6.75 -2.48 2.02
C PHE A 177 5.87 -1.22 2.12
N GLY A 178 4.97 -1.02 1.14
CA GLY A 178 4.04 0.10 1.16
C GLY A 178 3.00 0.02 2.28
N SER A 179 2.67 -1.16 2.78
CA SER A 179 1.75 -1.36 3.91
C SER A 179 2.45 -1.18 5.26
N ILE A 180 3.72 -1.58 5.36
CA ILE A 180 4.60 -1.27 6.50
C ILE A 180 4.82 0.26 6.58
N GLY A 181 4.93 0.92 5.42
CA GLY A 181 4.95 2.38 5.34
C GLY A 181 6.28 3.00 5.75
N LYS A 182 6.22 4.12 6.48
CA LYS A 182 7.38 4.99 6.81
C LYS A 182 8.56 4.27 7.46
N ASP A 183 8.32 3.17 8.16
CA ASP A 183 9.35 2.43 8.89
C ASP A 183 10.11 1.44 7.97
N ALA A 184 9.63 1.19 6.74
CA ALA A 184 10.30 0.33 5.75
C ALA A 184 11.44 1.04 4.98
N VAL A 185 12.17 1.96 5.61
CA VAL A 185 13.23 2.75 4.95
C VAL A 185 14.36 1.88 4.39
N ASP A 186 14.66 0.76 5.02
CA ASP A 186 15.69 -0.18 4.56
C ASP A 186 15.32 -0.86 3.22
N ALA A 187 14.03 -0.85 2.85
CA ALA A 187 13.56 -1.37 1.57
C ALA A 187 13.74 -0.40 0.39
N ILE A 188 14.11 0.86 0.62
CA ILE A 188 14.24 1.87 -0.45
C ILE A 188 15.14 1.38 -1.59
N PRO A 189 16.35 0.83 -1.36
CA PRO A 189 17.19 0.35 -2.45
C PRO A 189 16.51 -0.76 -3.29
N ALA A 190 15.83 -1.69 -2.65
CA ALA A 190 15.09 -2.76 -3.32
C ALA A 190 13.91 -2.20 -4.14
N LEU A 191 13.17 -1.24 -3.59
CA LEU A 191 12.07 -0.58 -4.28
C LEU A 191 12.55 0.23 -5.49
N ILE A 192 13.71 0.89 -5.41
CA ILE A 192 14.33 1.57 -6.55
C ILE A 192 14.66 0.58 -7.67
N GLN A 193 15.16 -0.62 -7.35
CA GLN A 193 15.36 -1.67 -8.35
C GLN A 193 14.03 -2.13 -8.97
N LEU A 194 12.97 -2.25 -8.17
CA LEU A 194 11.65 -2.63 -8.66
C LEU A 194 10.98 -1.55 -9.53
N LEU A 195 11.41 -0.28 -9.50
CA LEU A 195 10.99 0.72 -10.49
C LEU A 195 11.48 0.40 -11.91
N GLN A 196 12.50 -0.46 -12.03
CA GLN A 196 13.06 -0.93 -13.31
C GLN A 196 12.49 -2.29 -13.73
N ASP A 197 11.52 -2.85 -12.98
CA ASP A 197 10.94 -4.16 -13.27
C ASP A 197 10.26 -4.17 -14.66
N GLN A 198 10.34 -5.32 -15.35
CA GLN A 198 9.69 -5.50 -16.65
C GLN A 198 8.18 -5.38 -16.56
N VAL A 199 7.58 -5.79 -15.42
CA VAL A 199 6.13 -5.83 -15.21
C VAL A 199 5.63 -4.50 -14.66
N ALA A 200 4.71 -3.87 -15.37
CA ALA A 200 4.17 -2.56 -15.00
C ALA A 200 3.53 -2.53 -13.59
N ASN A 201 2.83 -3.59 -13.20
CA ASN A 201 2.21 -3.67 -11.87
C ASN A 201 3.26 -3.68 -10.75
N VAL A 202 4.41 -4.34 -10.96
CA VAL A 202 5.51 -4.35 -9.98
C VAL A 202 6.07 -2.93 -9.82
N ARG A 203 6.33 -2.24 -10.94
CA ARG A 203 6.78 -0.83 -10.92
C ARG A 203 5.81 0.08 -10.19
N SER A 204 4.51 -0.07 -10.48
CA SER A 204 3.46 0.74 -9.84
C SER A 204 3.39 0.51 -8.34
N ASN A 205 3.47 -0.75 -7.89
CA ASN A 205 3.49 -1.09 -6.46
C ASN A 205 4.74 -0.52 -5.77
N ALA A 206 5.90 -0.57 -6.44
CA ALA A 206 7.14 0.00 -5.91
C ALA A 206 7.05 1.53 -5.76
N ALA A 207 6.52 2.23 -6.77
CA ALA A 207 6.30 3.67 -6.71
C ALA A 207 5.34 4.07 -5.58
N GLU A 208 4.24 3.31 -5.43
CA GLU A 208 3.28 3.52 -4.34
C GLU A 208 3.90 3.29 -2.96
N ALA A 209 4.73 2.24 -2.83
CA ALA A 209 5.45 1.93 -1.60
C ALA A 209 6.43 3.06 -1.23
N LEU A 210 7.24 3.53 -2.19
CA LEU A 210 8.15 4.66 -1.98
C LEU A 210 7.39 5.93 -1.57
N ALA A 211 6.22 6.19 -2.17
CA ALA A 211 5.39 7.32 -1.78
C ALA A 211 4.87 7.21 -0.33
N LYS A 212 4.55 6.00 0.14
CA LYS A 212 4.11 5.75 1.52
C LYS A 212 5.25 5.78 2.55
N ILE A 213 6.46 5.36 2.15
CA ILE A 213 7.68 5.55 2.96
C ILE A 213 7.94 7.06 3.12
N GLY A 214 7.65 7.84 2.09
CA GLY A 214 7.63 9.30 2.17
C GLY A 214 9.03 9.92 2.13
N ILE A 215 9.30 10.83 3.07
CA ILE A 215 10.50 11.68 3.07
C ILE A 215 11.81 10.88 2.99
N GLY A 216 11.88 9.68 3.56
CA GLY A 216 13.05 8.82 3.51
C GLY A 216 13.46 8.42 2.07
N ALA A 217 12.49 8.35 1.15
CA ALA A 217 12.75 7.99 -0.25
C ALA A 217 13.18 9.20 -1.12
N VAL A 218 12.94 10.43 -0.67
CA VAL A 218 13.13 11.64 -1.48
C VAL A 218 14.56 11.76 -2.05
N PRO A 219 15.66 11.57 -1.28
CA PRO A 219 17.00 11.71 -1.84
C PRO A 219 17.27 10.77 -3.01
N SER A 220 16.88 9.51 -2.89
CA SER A 220 17.05 8.52 -3.95
C SER A 220 16.17 8.80 -5.16
N LEU A 221 14.94 9.27 -4.95
CA LEU A 221 14.03 9.64 -6.05
C LEU A 221 14.51 10.87 -6.82
N VAL A 222 15.11 11.86 -6.15
CA VAL A 222 15.70 13.03 -6.82
C VAL A 222 16.85 12.61 -7.75
N GLN A 223 17.67 11.63 -7.35
CA GLN A 223 18.72 11.10 -8.23
C GLN A 223 18.17 10.44 -9.50
N LEU A 224 16.97 9.85 -9.45
CA LEU A 224 16.33 9.25 -10.61
C LEU A 224 15.70 10.27 -11.58
N LEU A 225 15.70 11.55 -11.27
CA LEU A 225 15.19 12.58 -12.19
C LEU A 225 16.07 12.75 -13.44
N GLN A 226 17.32 12.25 -13.43
CA GLN A 226 18.22 12.19 -14.58
C GLN A 226 18.27 10.81 -15.26
N ASP A 227 17.47 9.84 -14.80
CA ASP A 227 17.53 8.47 -15.34
C ASP A 227 17.14 8.45 -16.82
N GLU A 228 18.01 7.85 -17.65
CA GLU A 228 17.81 7.76 -19.10
C GLU A 228 16.61 6.86 -19.45
N VAL A 229 16.22 5.97 -18.57
CA VAL A 229 15.07 5.09 -18.76
C VAL A 229 13.79 5.86 -18.44
N ALA A 230 13.09 6.28 -19.47
CA ALA A 230 11.94 7.19 -19.37
C ALA A 230 10.88 6.78 -18.33
N HIS A 231 10.59 5.49 -18.18
CA HIS A 231 9.60 5.04 -17.19
C HIS A 231 10.12 5.11 -15.75
N VAL A 232 11.44 5.03 -15.53
CA VAL A 232 12.05 5.18 -14.18
C VAL A 232 11.97 6.65 -13.76
N CYS A 233 12.41 7.56 -14.62
CA CYS A 233 12.28 9.00 -14.41
C CYS A 233 10.81 9.40 -14.15
N ALA A 234 9.88 8.93 -15.01
CA ALA A 234 8.45 9.21 -14.84
C ALA A 234 7.90 8.66 -13.49
N SER A 235 8.34 7.49 -13.06
CA SER A 235 7.96 6.92 -11.76
C SER A 235 8.50 7.76 -10.60
N ALA A 236 9.74 8.26 -10.71
CA ALA A 236 10.31 9.15 -9.71
C ALA A 236 9.54 10.48 -9.63
N VAL A 237 9.23 11.10 -10.76
CA VAL A 237 8.42 12.32 -10.84
C VAL A 237 7.07 12.13 -10.17
N TRP A 238 6.36 11.05 -10.54
CA TRP A 238 5.05 10.73 -9.96
C TRP A 238 5.13 10.49 -8.45
N THR A 239 6.15 9.73 -8.01
CA THR A 239 6.32 9.40 -6.59
C THR A 239 6.64 10.64 -5.75
N LEU A 240 7.54 11.50 -6.22
CA LEU A 240 7.87 12.76 -5.55
C LEU A 240 6.66 13.70 -5.46
N ALA A 241 5.88 13.79 -6.54
CA ALA A 241 4.63 14.57 -6.54
C ALA A 241 3.62 14.01 -5.53
N LYS A 242 3.55 12.69 -5.37
CA LYS A 242 2.66 12.03 -4.41
C LYS A 242 3.13 12.19 -2.95
N ILE A 243 4.44 12.20 -2.69
CA ILE A 243 5.01 12.58 -1.39
C ILE A 243 4.61 14.03 -1.04
N GLY A 244 4.54 14.90 -2.04
CA GLY A 244 3.99 16.24 -1.89
C GLY A 244 4.95 17.19 -1.17
N LYS A 245 4.40 17.97 -0.23
CA LYS A 245 5.11 19.07 0.45
C LYS A 245 6.44 18.64 1.10
N ASP A 246 6.54 17.41 1.56
CA ASP A 246 7.74 16.92 2.25
C ASP A 246 8.92 16.73 1.28
N ALA A 247 8.67 16.66 -0.04
CA ALA A 247 9.69 16.64 -1.08
C ALA A 247 10.17 18.05 -1.49
N VAL A 248 9.42 19.11 -1.15
CA VAL A 248 9.70 20.48 -1.62
C VAL A 248 11.11 20.96 -1.29
N PRO A 249 11.66 20.79 -0.06
CA PRO A 249 13.00 21.26 0.23
C PRO A 249 14.08 20.63 -0.66
N ALA A 250 14.01 19.35 -0.93
CA ALA A 250 14.96 18.64 -1.79
C ALA A 250 14.79 19.05 -3.28
N LEU A 251 13.56 19.24 -3.72
CA LEU A 251 13.26 19.70 -5.07
C LEU A 251 13.76 21.15 -5.31
N VAL A 252 13.69 22.01 -4.30
CA VAL A 252 14.27 23.37 -4.35
C VAL A 252 15.79 23.29 -4.53
N GLN A 253 16.47 22.37 -3.87
CA GLN A 253 17.90 22.12 -4.10
C GLN A 253 18.16 21.59 -5.53
N ALA A 254 17.34 20.67 -6.00
CA ALA A 254 17.43 20.08 -7.33
C ALA A 254 17.22 21.10 -8.47
N LEU A 255 16.58 22.24 -8.22
CA LEU A 255 16.53 23.36 -9.19
C LEU A 255 17.91 23.98 -9.50
N GLN A 256 18.95 23.67 -8.72
CA GLN A 256 20.31 24.14 -8.90
C GLN A 256 21.27 23.03 -9.36
N ASP A 257 20.76 21.87 -9.71
CA ASP A 257 21.58 20.75 -10.17
C ASP A 257 22.32 21.08 -11.49
N PRO A 258 23.55 20.58 -11.71
CA PRO A 258 24.24 20.77 -12.97
C PRO A 258 23.50 20.18 -14.17
N ASP A 259 22.75 19.10 -13.99
CA ASP A 259 22.00 18.45 -15.07
C ASP A 259 20.68 19.19 -15.37
N ILE A 260 20.45 19.46 -16.67
CA ILE A 260 19.25 20.17 -17.15
C ILE A 260 17.97 19.35 -16.87
N GLY A 261 18.04 18.02 -17.05
CA GLY A 261 16.93 17.11 -16.84
C GLY A 261 16.48 17.12 -15.38
N VAL A 262 17.44 17.09 -14.43
CA VAL A 262 17.12 17.21 -12.99
C VAL A 262 16.44 18.52 -12.69
N ARG A 263 16.97 19.66 -13.16
CA ARG A 263 16.37 20.98 -12.91
C ARG A 263 14.96 21.10 -13.50
N SER A 264 14.78 20.67 -14.75
CA SER A 264 13.48 20.76 -15.43
C SER A 264 12.45 19.83 -14.79
N ASN A 265 12.83 18.58 -14.45
CA ASN A 265 11.96 17.64 -13.79
C ASN A 265 11.60 18.10 -12.36
N ALA A 266 12.56 18.65 -11.61
CA ALA A 266 12.30 19.23 -10.29
C ALA A 266 11.26 20.36 -10.36
N ALA A 267 11.38 21.27 -11.33
CA ALA A 267 10.37 22.31 -11.58
C ALA A 267 9.01 21.68 -11.91
N GLY A 268 8.97 20.65 -12.78
CA GLY A 268 7.76 19.93 -13.14
C GLY A 268 7.08 19.28 -11.94
N VAL A 269 7.85 18.62 -11.06
CA VAL A 269 7.33 17.99 -9.83
C VAL A 269 6.73 19.05 -8.88
N LEU A 270 7.43 20.18 -8.69
CA LEU A 270 6.92 21.30 -7.88
C LEU A 270 5.58 21.81 -8.42
N GLY A 271 5.44 21.86 -9.75
CA GLY A 271 4.17 22.19 -10.40
C GLY A 271 3.08 21.16 -10.11
N GLN A 272 3.39 19.86 -10.19
CA GLN A 272 2.43 18.79 -9.86
C GLN A 272 2.00 18.80 -8.38
N ILE A 273 2.90 19.15 -7.46
CA ILE A 273 2.56 19.36 -6.04
C ILE A 273 1.60 20.56 -5.89
N GLY A 274 1.69 21.53 -6.79
CA GLY A 274 0.80 22.68 -6.85
C GLY A 274 0.87 23.55 -5.59
N LYS A 275 -0.27 23.87 -4.99
CA LYS A 275 -0.36 24.76 -3.81
C LYS A 275 0.49 24.28 -2.63
N GLY A 276 0.78 22.98 -2.52
CA GLY A 276 1.66 22.41 -1.49
C GLY A 276 3.12 22.85 -1.63
N ALA A 277 3.52 23.36 -2.80
CA ALA A 277 4.88 23.82 -3.09
C ALA A 277 5.02 25.36 -3.04
N VAL A 278 4.14 26.08 -2.32
CA VAL A 278 4.19 27.56 -2.23
C VAL A 278 5.54 28.05 -1.71
N ASP A 279 6.20 27.30 -0.85
CA ASP A 279 7.52 27.64 -0.30
C ASP A 279 8.64 27.59 -1.36
N ALA A 280 8.42 26.93 -2.50
CA ALA A 280 9.34 26.89 -3.63
C ALA A 280 9.26 28.13 -4.55
N VAL A 281 8.25 29.01 -4.39
CA VAL A 281 8.03 30.15 -5.28
C VAL A 281 9.26 31.05 -5.42
N PRO A 282 10.01 31.39 -4.33
CA PRO A 282 11.23 32.21 -4.50
C PRO A 282 12.29 31.51 -5.37
N ALA A 283 12.53 30.21 -5.18
CA ALA A 283 13.48 29.44 -5.96
C ALA A 283 13.06 29.27 -7.43
N LEU A 284 11.78 28.99 -7.68
CA LEU A 284 11.20 28.94 -9.02
C LEU A 284 11.29 30.31 -9.71
N THR A 285 11.11 31.40 -8.98
CA THR A 285 11.28 32.75 -9.53
C THR A 285 12.70 33.00 -10.04
N LEU A 286 13.70 32.49 -9.33
CA LEU A 286 15.09 32.53 -9.80
C LEU A 286 15.32 31.61 -11.02
N ALA A 287 14.72 30.44 -11.03
CA ALA A 287 14.84 29.48 -12.13
C ALA A 287 14.16 29.92 -13.44
N LEU A 288 13.34 30.98 -13.45
CA LEU A 288 12.91 31.66 -14.67
C LEU A 288 14.07 32.30 -15.44
N GLN A 289 15.25 32.40 -14.85
CA GLN A 289 16.45 32.94 -15.48
C GLN A 289 17.47 31.84 -15.84
N ASP A 290 17.09 30.56 -15.80
CA ASP A 290 17.96 29.44 -16.16
C ASP A 290 18.47 29.59 -17.62
N LEU A 291 19.66 29.09 -17.86
CA LEU A 291 20.27 29.12 -19.21
C LEU A 291 19.48 28.25 -20.20
N ALA A 292 18.91 27.13 -19.72
CA ALA A 292 18.14 26.19 -20.55
C ALA A 292 16.70 26.64 -20.68
N PRO A 293 16.18 26.84 -21.89
CA PRO A 293 14.77 27.22 -22.09
C PRO A 293 13.79 26.17 -21.55
N GLU A 294 14.16 24.89 -21.57
CA GLU A 294 13.35 23.80 -21.01
C GLU A 294 13.08 24.02 -19.51
N VAL A 295 14.11 24.38 -18.74
CA VAL A 295 13.97 24.67 -17.30
C VAL A 295 13.05 25.86 -17.09
N ARG A 296 13.22 26.93 -17.89
CA ARG A 296 12.34 28.11 -17.77
C ARG A 296 10.89 27.79 -18.11
N GLN A 297 10.64 26.94 -19.11
CA GLN A 297 9.30 26.49 -19.51
C GLN A 297 8.60 25.73 -18.37
N TYR A 298 9.26 24.69 -17.81
CA TYR A 298 8.72 23.93 -16.69
C TYR A 298 8.51 24.80 -15.44
N THR A 299 9.45 25.73 -15.20
CA THR A 299 9.35 26.68 -14.09
C THR A 299 8.14 27.61 -14.24
N ALA A 300 7.91 28.16 -15.43
CA ALA A 300 6.73 28.98 -15.69
C ALA A 300 5.44 28.17 -15.47
N GLY A 301 5.37 26.94 -15.98
CA GLY A 301 4.25 26.03 -15.75
C GLY A 301 4.01 25.77 -14.25
N ALA A 302 5.08 25.47 -13.51
CA ALA A 302 5.01 25.22 -12.06
C ALA A 302 4.44 26.42 -11.29
N LEU A 303 4.93 27.63 -11.59
CA LEU A 303 4.40 28.85 -10.95
C LEU A 303 2.91 29.09 -11.27
N GLY A 304 2.48 28.71 -12.47
CA GLY A 304 1.07 28.74 -12.87
C GLY A 304 0.19 27.76 -12.11
N GLU A 305 0.68 26.54 -11.80
CA GLU A 305 -0.03 25.52 -11.04
C GLU A 305 -0.05 25.83 -9.53
N ILE A 306 1.03 26.39 -9.00
CA ILE A 306 1.12 26.85 -7.60
C ILE A 306 0.14 28.02 -7.35
N ARG A 307 -0.10 28.84 -8.38
CA ARG A 307 -1.03 29.99 -8.36
C ARG A 307 -0.69 31.04 -7.28
N SER A 308 0.59 31.27 -7.04
CA SER A 308 1.01 32.30 -6.09
C SER A 308 1.12 33.67 -6.76
N GLY A 309 0.41 34.67 -6.24
CA GLY A 309 0.51 36.06 -6.71
C GLY A 309 1.92 36.65 -6.57
N ALA A 310 2.75 36.11 -5.67
CA ALA A 310 4.13 36.55 -5.50
C ALA A 310 5.01 36.33 -6.74
N ALA A 311 4.64 35.38 -7.63
CA ALA A 311 5.37 35.09 -8.87
C ALA A 311 5.03 36.09 -10.01
N VAL A 312 3.96 36.87 -9.91
CA VAL A 312 3.44 37.70 -11.01
C VAL A 312 4.49 38.69 -11.55
N PRO A 313 5.22 39.44 -10.71
CA PRO A 313 6.23 40.41 -11.25
C PRO A 313 7.31 39.72 -12.09
N ALA A 314 7.82 38.57 -11.66
CA ALA A 314 8.86 37.84 -12.41
C ALA A 314 8.31 37.20 -13.69
N LEU A 315 7.08 36.66 -13.67
CA LEU A 315 6.43 36.16 -14.86
C LEU A 315 6.15 37.27 -15.89
N ILE A 316 5.80 38.48 -15.46
CA ILE A 316 5.63 39.63 -16.37
C ILE A 316 6.94 39.94 -17.08
N GLN A 317 8.07 39.91 -16.39
CA GLN A 317 9.37 40.08 -17.03
C GLN A 317 9.68 38.96 -18.03
N ALA A 318 9.35 37.73 -17.70
CA ALA A 318 9.58 36.56 -18.55
C ALA A 318 8.66 36.50 -19.80
N LEU A 319 7.64 37.38 -19.94
CA LEU A 319 6.92 37.58 -21.22
C LEU A 319 7.83 38.10 -22.35
N GLN A 320 9.02 38.61 -22.03
CA GLN A 320 10.02 39.07 -23.01
C GLN A 320 11.11 38.03 -23.26
N ASP A 321 10.93 36.78 -22.81
CA ASP A 321 11.94 35.72 -23.03
C ASP A 321 12.25 35.53 -24.53
N PRO A 322 13.50 35.29 -24.92
CA PRO A 322 13.84 35.03 -26.31
C PRO A 322 13.17 33.76 -26.86
N ASP A 323 12.95 32.75 -26.03
CA ASP A 323 12.29 31.49 -26.41
C ASP A 323 10.75 31.63 -26.45
N THR A 324 10.17 31.21 -27.57
CA THR A 324 8.73 31.32 -27.81
C THR A 324 7.92 30.42 -26.91
N GLY A 325 8.45 29.20 -26.60
CA GLY A 325 7.82 28.27 -25.71
C GLY A 325 7.76 28.81 -24.27
N VAL A 326 8.85 29.45 -23.83
CA VAL A 326 8.85 30.10 -22.50
C VAL A 326 7.77 31.17 -22.43
N ARG A 327 7.71 32.08 -23.43
CA ARG A 327 6.67 33.13 -23.47
C ARG A 327 5.27 32.55 -23.42
N TYR A 328 5.05 31.44 -24.16
CA TYR A 328 3.75 30.76 -24.14
C TYR A 328 3.38 30.23 -22.72
N PHE A 329 4.28 29.46 -22.06
CA PHE A 329 4.03 28.95 -20.71
C PHE A 329 3.88 30.06 -19.67
N VAL A 330 4.64 31.14 -19.81
CA VAL A 330 4.51 32.34 -18.96
C VAL A 330 3.13 32.97 -19.09
N ALA A 331 2.63 33.15 -20.33
CA ALA A 331 1.28 33.69 -20.55
C ALA A 331 0.19 32.77 -19.97
N VAL A 332 0.35 31.44 -20.11
CA VAL A 332 -0.57 30.47 -19.49
C VAL A 332 -0.51 30.56 -17.96
N ALA A 333 0.69 30.65 -17.37
CA ALA A 333 0.87 30.77 -15.93
C ALA A 333 0.20 32.03 -15.38
N LEU A 334 0.39 33.19 -16.02
CA LEU A 334 -0.25 34.44 -15.61
C LEU A 334 -1.78 34.35 -15.69
N LYS A 335 -2.32 33.72 -16.74
CA LYS A 335 -3.77 33.44 -16.84
C LYS A 335 -4.26 32.53 -15.72
N SER A 336 -3.50 31.49 -15.37
CA SER A 336 -3.85 30.54 -14.28
C SER A 336 -3.84 31.20 -12.90
N ILE A 337 -2.90 32.14 -12.66
CA ILE A 337 -2.84 32.94 -11.42
C ILE A 337 -4.04 33.88 -11.34
N GLY A 338 -4.38 34.53 -12.46
CA GLY A 338 -5.63 35.25 -12.62
C GLY A 338 -5.76 36.56 -11.85
N THR A 339 -4.67 37.14 -11.32
CA THR A 339 -4.72 38.47 -10.71
C THR A 339 -5.00 39.54 -11.77
N PRO A 340 -5.63 40.67 -11.41
CA PRO A 340 -5.86 41.77 -12.38
C PRO A 340 -4.59 42.25 -13.08
N GLU A 341 -3.47 42.29 -12.34
CA GLU A 341 -2.16 42.66 -12.88
C GLU A 341 -1.66 41.63 -13.91
N ALA A 342 -1.77 40.32 -13.59
CA ALA A 342 -1.36 39.22 -14.47
C ALA A 342 -2.17 39.24 -15.78
N LEU A 343 -3.51 39.35 -15.69
CA LEU A 343 -4.40 39.37 -16.85
C LEU A 343 -4.17 40.58 -17.75
N ASN A 344 -3.93 41.76 -17.17
CA ASN A 344 -3.63 42.98 -17.92
C ASN A 344 -2.27 42.88 -18.67
N ALA A 345 -1.25 42.28 -18.02
CA ALA A 345 0.03 42.06 -18.63
C ALA A 345 -0.06 41.13 -19.85
N VAL A 346 -0.81 40.05 -19.75
CA VAL A 346 -1.03 39.12 -20.87
C VAL A 346 -1.75 39.82 -22.03
N LYS A 347 -2.84 40.56 -21.74
CA LYS A 347 -3.58 41.27 -22.75
C LYS A 347 -2.69 42.26 -23.53
N LYS A 348 -1.89 43.05 -22.81
CA LYS A 348 -0.96 43.98 -23.42
C LYS A 348 0.11 43.28 -24.28
N HIS A 349 0.59 42.12 -23.83
CA HIS A 349 1.52 41.30 -24.58
C HIS A 349 0.93 40.77 -25.90
N GLU A 350 -0.32 40.28 -25.87
CA GLU A 350 -1.02 39.78 -27.05
C GLU A 350 -1.33 40.90 -28.06
N GLU A 351 -1.66 42.10 -27.59
CA GLU A 351 -1.88 43.28 -28.47
C GLU A 351 -0.59 43.73 -29.18
N LEU A 352 0.62 43.52 -28.61
CA LEU A 352 1.88 43.87 -29.21
C LEU A 352 2.38 42.84 -30.24
N GLN A 353 1.79 41.66 -30.29
CA GLN A 353 2.12 40.60 -31.24
C GLN A 353 1.21 40.58 -32.50
N GLN A 354 0.15 41.36 -32.52
CA GLN A 354 -0.74 41.58 -33.66
C GLN A 354 -0.22 42.71 -34.54
#